data_e4e78ff44ac49b5fe0d64a423538e1e8
#
_entry.id   e4e78ff44ac49b5fe0d64a423538e1e8
#
_cell.length_a   1.000
_cell.length_b   1.000
_cell.length_c   1.000
_cell.angle_alpha   90.00
_cell.angle_beta   90.00
_cell.angle_gamma   90.00
#
_symmetry.space_group_name_H-M   'P 1'
#
loop_
_entity.id
_entity.type
_entity.pdbx_description
1 polymer ?
#
loop_
_entity_poly.entity_id
_entity_poly.type
_entity_poly.pdbx_seq_one_letter_code
_entity_poly.pdbx_strand_id
1 'polypeptide(L)'
;RDLHSFPTRRSSDLCHYFLFAHASMLLADLGPEAVQLIAQTFAELVTGQMRETVGRRDDDGRDAAGHYLRVIWEKTGSLIAAAAQFGGEYSGAGAEQVERLRRLGDAVGIAFQIADDIIDIASPSDESGKTPGTDLREGVHTLPMIYALEESSADSARLRELLAQPLTDDSEVDEALALLRDSDGMRRAQSTLEKYVAEAMAELDALPGGPANEAFRRLGRFTVDRVN
;
A
#
# COMPACT_ATOMS: atom_id res chain seq x y z
N ARG A 1 -16.55 13.58 -36.24
CA ARG A 1 -16.20 14.14 -34.90
C ARG A 1 -16.81 13.21 -33.89
N ASP A 2 -15.99 12.29 -33.36
CA ASP A 2 -16.41 11.29 -32.36
C ASP A 2 -16.69 11.97 -31.04
N LEU A 3 -17.97 12.10 -30.71
CA LEU A 3 -18.49 12.60 -29.44
C LEU A 3 -18.40 11.56 -28.28
N HIS A 4 -17.71 10.43 -28.50
CA HIS A 4 -17.65 9.32 -27.55
C HIS A 4 -16.35 9.18 -26.75
N SER A 5 -15.40 10.10 -26.89
CA SER A 5 -14.23 10.16 -26.01
C SER A 5 -14.40 11.20 -24.90
N PHE A 6 -15.42 11.05 -24.06
CA PHE A 6 -15.38 11.68 -22.76
C PHE A 6 -14.32 10.92 -21.92
N PRO A 7 -13.29 11.63 -21.46
CA PRO A 7 -12.23 10.95 -20.73
C PRO A 7 -12.79 10.45 -19.39
N THR A 8 -12.84 9.13 -19.25
CA THR A 8 -13.13 8.43 -17.99
C THR A 8 -12.31 8.97 -16.82
N ARG A 9 -11.07 9.45 -17.06
CA ARG A 9 -10.22 10.15 -16.09
C ARG A 9 -10.87 11.40 -15.49
N ARG A 10 -11.51 12.28 -16.29
CA ARG A 10 -12.16 13.48 -15.75
C ARG A 10 -13.35 13.17 -14.85
N SER A 11 -14.08 12.09 -15.10
CA SER A 11 -15.19 11.68 -14.24
C SER A 11 -14.67 11.15 -12.89
N SER A 12 -13.61 10.35 -12.88
CA SER A 12 -13.00 9.86 -11.63
C SER A 12 -12.41 11.02 -10.83
N ASP A 13 -11.72 11.96 -11.47
CA ASP A 13 -11.15 13.13 -10.79
C ASP A 13 -12.25 13.99 -10.13
N LEU A 14 -13.36 14.24 -10.83
CA LEU A 14 -14.49 14.98 -10.27
C LEU A 14 -15.14 14.24 -9.08
N CYS A 15 -15.27 12.92 -9.14
CA CYS A 15 -15.74 12.12 -8.03
C CYS A 15 -14.80 12.22 -6.81
N HIS A 16 -13.51 12.19 -7.01
CA HIS A 16 -12.53 12.35 -5.93
C HIS A 16 -12.65 13.73 -5.27
N TYR A 17 -12.71 14.81 -6.06
CA TYR A 17 -12.88 16.17 -5.51
C TYR A 17 -14.20 16.32 -4.77
N PHE A 18 -15.29 15.74 -5.29
CA PHE A 18 -16.59 15.76 -4.64
C PHE A 18 -16.57 15.04 -3.29
N LEU A 19 -16.00 13.81 -3.23
CA LEU A 19 -15.88 13.03 -2.01
C LEU A 19 -15.00 13.73 -0.99
N PHE A 20 -13.86 14.29 -1.42
CA PHE A 20 -12.96 15.04 -0.56
C PHE A 20 -13.63 16.28 0.03
N ALA A 21 -14.38 17.05 -0.77
CA ALA A 21 -15.11 18.21 -0.30
C ALA A 21 -16.17 17.83 0.75
N HIS A 22 -16.91 16.72 0.52
CA HIS A 22 -17.90 16.23 1.47
C HIS A 22 -17.27 15.72 2.77
N ALA A 23 -16.18 14.98 2.68
CA ALA A 23 -15.41 14.55 3.85
C ALA A 23 -14.93 15.77 4.66
N SER A 24 -14.40 16.79 3.99
CA SER A 24 -13.94 18.02 4.64
C SER A 24 -15.09 18.78 5.34
N MET A 25 -16.29 18.81 4.73
CA MET A 25 -17.47 19.40 5.36
C MET A 25 -17.89 18.65 6.63
N LEU A 26 -17.95 17.31 6.57
CA LEU A 26 -18.31 16.49 7.74
C LEU A 26 -17.29 16.64 8.88
N LEU A 27 -16.00 16.76 8.54
CA LEU A 27 -14.94 16.94 9.53
C LEU A 27 -14.95 18.34 10.17
N ALA A 28 -15.43 19.35 9.44
CA ALA A 28 -15.57 20.71 9.98
C ALA A 28 -16.56 20.76 11.16
N ASP A 29 -17.57 19.89 11.17
CA ASP A 29 -18.53 19.78 12.27
C ASP A 29 -17.92 19.12 13.52
N LEU A 30 -16.78 18.42 13.38
CA LEU A 30 -16.06 17.77 14.49
C LEU A 30 -15.04 18.69 15.18
N GLY A 31 -14.74 19.84 14.59
CA GLY A 31 -13.86 20.85 15.18
C GLY A 31 -12.51 20.99 14.46
N PRO A 32 -11.69 21.96 14.92
CA PRO A 32 -10.45 22.33 14.22
C PRO A 32 -9.38 21.22 14.23
N GLU A 33 -9.32 20.40 15.29
CA GLU A 33 -8.38 19.27 15.37
C GLU A 33 -8.65 18.24 14.27
N ALA A 34 -9.91 17.92 14.00
CA ALA A 34 -10.30 17.01 12.93
C ALA A 34 -9.91 17.56 11.55
N VAL A 35 -10.13 18.84 11.33
CA VAL A 35 -9.75 19.51 10.08
C VAL A 35 -8.22 19.51 9.91
N GLN A 36 -7.47 19.75 10.98
CA GLN A 36 -6.01 19.70 10.95
C GLN A 36 -5.50 18.31 10.63
N LEU A 37 -6.03 17.27 11.27
CA LEU A 37 -5.64 15.87 11.05
C LEU A 37 -5.85 15.47 9.59
N ILE A 38 -7.03 15.73 9.01
CA ILE A 38 -7.28 15.36 7.62
C ILE A 38 -6.42 16.16 6.64
N ALA A 39 -6.16 17.45 6.92
CA ALA A 39 -5.29 18.26 6.08
C ALA A 39 -3.84 17.75 6.09
N GLN A 40 -3.31 17.31 7.23
CA GLN A 40 -2.01 16.67 7.35
C GLN A 40 -1.97 15.34 6.60
N THR A 41 -2.96 14.48 6.82
CA THR A 41 -3.08 13.18 6.14
C THR A 41 -3.14 13.34 4.62
N PHE A 42 -3.88 14.33 4.13
CA PHE A 42 -3.93 14.62 2.70
C PHE A 42 -2.60 15.13 2.15
N ALA A 43 -1.90 15.97 2.90
CA ALA A 43 -0.56 16.43 2.52
C ALA A 43 0.44 15.26 2.46
N GLU A 44 0.36 14.30 3.40
CA GLU A 44 1.16 13.08 3.38
C GLU A 44 0.84 12.22 2.14
N LEU A 45 -0.44 11.98 1.85
CA LEU A 45 -0.87 11.23 0.68
C LEU A 45 -0.34 11.83 -0.63
N VAL A 46 -0.50 13.14 -0.81
CA VAL A 46 0.01 13.84 -2.00
C VAL A 46 1.52 13.78 -2.07
N THR A 47 2.21 13.89 -0.93
CA THR A 47 3.67 13.75 -0.86
C THR A 47 4.11 12.35 -1.27
N GLY A 48 3.43 11.31 -0.80
CA GLY A 48 3.68 9.92 -1.21
C GLY A 48 3.49 9.72 -2.71
N GLN A 49 2.41 10.26 -3.27
CA GLN A 49 2.17 10.20 -4.72
C GLN A 49 3.26 10.92 -5.53
N MET A 50 3.73 12.06 -5.04
CA MET A 50 4.84 12.80 -5.68
C MET A 50 6.15 12.00 -5.59
N ARG A 51 6.45 11.38 -4.43
CA ARG A 51 7.65 10.53 -4.26
C ARG A 51 7.65 9.31 -5.19
N GLU A 52 6.52 8.66 -5.32
CA GLU A 52 6.34 7.55 -6.26
C GLU A 52 6.64 7.99 -7.71
N THR A 53 6.09 9.14 -8.12
CA THR A 53 6.27 9.66 -9.47
C THR A 53 7.70 10.12 -9.76
N VAL A 54 8.36 10.75 -8.77
CA VAL A 54 9.73 11.25 -8.91
C VAL A 54 10.76 10.11 -8.78
N GLY A 55 10.40 9.06 -8.03
CA GLY A 55 11.30 7.96 -7.72
C GLY A 55 12.32 8.29 -6.63
N ARG A 56 13.15 7.31 -6.28
CA ARG A 56 14.20 7.45 -5.27
C ARG A 56 15.31 8.39 -5.74
N ARG A 57 15.73 9.28 -4.87
CA ARG A 57 16.88 10.16 -5.09
C ARG A 57 18.08 9.70 -4.27
N ASP A 58 19.28 9.92 -4.79
CA ASP A 58 20.52 9.51 -4.11
C ASP A 58 20.75 10.21 -2.77
N ASP A 59 20.15 11.39 -2.57
CA ASP A 59 20.22 12.19 -1.35
C ASP A 59 19.13 11.84 -0.31
N ASP A 60 18.26 10.87 -0.58
CA ASP A 60 17.15 10.47 0.32
C ASP A 60 17.62 9.73 1.59
N GLY A 61 18.87 9.26 1.62
CA GLY A 61 19.45 8.54 2.75
C GLY A 61 18.81 7.17 3.03
N ARG A 62 17.94 6.69 2.14
CA ARG A 62 17.28 5.38 2.21
C ARG A 62 17.72 4.50 1.05
N ASP A 63 17.74 3.19 1.30
CA ASP A 63 17.80 2.19 0.23
C ASP A 63 16.47 2.14 -0.55
N ALA A 64 16.41 1.33 -1.60
CA ALA A 64 15.24 1.21 -2.44
C ALA A 64 14.00 0.70 -1.66
N ALA A 65 14.20 -0.30 -0.78
CA ALA A 65 13.13 -0.85 0.03
C ALA A 65 12.61 0.16 1.06
N GLY A 66 13.50 0.91 1.72
CA GLY A 66 13.12 1.97 2.66
C GLY A 66 12.40 3.13 1.99
N HIS A 67 12.77 3.47 0.74
CA HIS A 67 12.04 4.45 -0.06
C HIS A 67 10.64 3.95 -0.39
N TYR A 68 10.50 2.72 -0.90
CA TYR A 68 9.21 2.09 -1.19
C TYR A 68 8.30 2.06 0.04
N LEU A 69 8.80 1.57 1.19
CA LEU A 69 8.02 1.51 2.43
C LEU A 69 7.55 2.91 2.88
N ARG A 70 8.35 3.94 2.65
CA ARG A 70 7.95 5.32 2.92
C ARG A 70 6.82 5.77 1.99
N VAL A 71 6.91 5.48 0.70
CA VAL A 71 5.90 5.83 -0.30
C VAL A 71 4.56 5.19 0.04
N ILE A 72 4.52 3.87 0.29
CA ILE A 72 3.26 3.17 0.59
C ILE A 72 2.66 3.60 1.93
N TRP A 73 3.50 3.94 2.92
CA TRP A 73 3.01 4.52 4.17
C TRP A 73 2.36 5.88 3.91
N GLU A 74 3.03 6.81 3.22
CA GLU A 74 2.49 8.14 2.90
C GLU A 74 1.20 8.05 2.07
N LYS A 75 1.17 7.17 1.07
CA LYS A 75 0.05 7.06 0.11
C LYS A 75 -1.15 6.28 0.65
N THR A 76 -0.92 5.24 1.44
CA THR A 76 -1.96 4.30 1.90
C THR A 76 -2.02 4.22 3.43
N GLY A 77 -0.90 3.99 4.10
CA GLY A 77 -0.83 3.79 5.54
C GLY A 77 -1.37 4.98 6.33
N SER A 78 -1.02 6.20 5.94
CA SER A 78 -1.45 7.44 6.60
C SER A 78 -2.98 7.59 6.67
N LEU A 79 -3.69 7.21 5.61
CA LEU A 79 -5.16 7.25 5.56
C LEU A 79 -5.80 6.23 6.51
N ILE A 80 -5.24 5.02 6.57
CA ILE A 80 -5.74 3.96 7.45
C ILE A 80 -5.44 4.31 8.91
N ALA A 81 -4.26 4.87 9.18
CA ALA A 81 -3.89 5.39 10.50
C ALA A 81 -4.81 6.53 10.95
N ALA A 82 -5.09 7.50 10.09
CA ALA A 82 -6.01 8.59 10.38
C ALA A 82 -7.43 8.08 10.66
N ALA A 83 -7.93 7.11 9.90
CA ALA A 83 -9.24 6.51 10.13
C ALA A 83 -9.30 5.80 11.49
N ALA A 84 -8.25 5.06 11.87
CA ALA A 84 -8.17 4.40 13.17
C ALA A 84 -8.06 5.41 14.32
N GLN A 85 -7.28 6.49 14.14
CA GLN A 85 -7.17 7.60 15.09
C GLN A 85 -8.53 8.28 15.32
N PHE A 86 -9.24 8.67 14.25
CA PHE A 86 -10.58 9.24 14.35
C PHE A 86 -11.54 8.30 15.09
N GLY A 87 -11.52 7.00 14.77
CA GLY A 87 -12.33 6.01 15.46
C GLY A 87 -12.08 6.01 16.97
N GLY A 88 -10.83 6.08 17.41
CA GLY A 88 -10.44 6.17 18.80
C GLY A 88 -10.88 7.49 19.46
N GLU A 89 -10.54 8.63 18.89
CA GLU A 89 -10.83 9.97 19.44
C GLU A 89 -12.33 10.18 19.63
N TYR A 90 -13.13 9.89 18.61
CA TYR A 90 -14.58 10.14 18.64
C TYR A 90 -15.40 9.04 19.30
N SER A 91 -14.78 7.90 19.66
CA SER A 91 -15.40 6.91 20.57
C SER A 91 -15.15 7.19 22.05
N GLY A 92 -14.34 8.19 22.38
CA GLY A 92 -13.97 8.53 23.75
C GLY A 92 -12.86 7.66 24.33
N ALA A 93 -12.03 7.04 23.50
CA ALA A 93 -10.87 6.29 23.95
C ALA A 93 -9.82 7.22 24.60
N GLY A 94 -9.06 6.69 25.55
CA GLY A 94 -7.95 7.44 26.15
C GLY A 94 -6.80 7.66 25.15
N ALA A 95 -5.99 8.70 25.37
CA ALA A 95 -4.92 9.11 24.46
C ALA A 95 -3.94 7.96 24.09
N GLU A 96 -3.61 7.09 25.06
CA GLU A 96 -2.77 5.92 24.80
C GLU A 96 -3.42 4.94 23.82
N GLN A 97 -4.72 4.69 23.96
CA GLN A 97 -5.48 3.81 23.07
C GLN A 97 -5.60 4.41 21.66
N VAL A 98 -5.81 5.71 21.57
CA VAL A 98 -5.84 6.44 20.28
C VAL A 98 -4.51 6.30 19.56
N GLU A 99 -3.38 6.49 20.26
CA GLU A 99 -2.06 6.34 19.65
C GLU A 99 -1.76 4.89 19.25
N ARG A 100 -2.24 3.90 20.01
CA ARG A 100 -2.15 2.48 19.61
C ARG A 100 -2.96 2.18 18.37
N LEU A 101 -4.17 2.73 18.27
CA LEU A 101 -5.02 2.59 17.09
C LEU A 101 -4.37 3.23 15.86
N ARG A 102 -3.73 4.38 16.02
CA ARG A 102 -2.98 5.03 14.96
C ARG A 102 -1.83 4.14 14.45
N ARG A 103 -0.99 3.59 15.36
CA ARG A 103 0.10 2.67 14.99
C ARG A 103 -0.41 1.37 14.38
N LEU A 104 -1.53 0.84 14.89
CA LEU A 104 -2.23 -0.30 14.27
C LEU A 104 -2.59 0.03 12.82
N GLY A 105 -3.16 1.21 12.57
CA GLY A 105 -3.52 1.68 11.23
C GLY A 105 -2.32 1.82 10.30
N ASP A 106 -1.19 2.37 10.80
CA ASP A 106 0.08 2.44 10.07
C ASP A 106 0.54 1.05 9.60
N ALA A 107 0.61 0.09 10.53
CA ALA A 107 1.09 -1.25 10.25
C ALA A 107 0.15 -2.02 9.30
N VAL A 108 -1.17 -1.93 9.53
CA VAL A 108 -2.18 -2.55 8.65
C VAL A 108 -2.13 -1.98 7.24
N GLY A 109 -1.97 -0.65 7.10
CA GLY A 109 -1.92 0.01 5.80
C GLY A 109 -0.70 -0.40 4.97
N ILE A 110 0.47 -0.50 5.61
CA ILE A 110 1.69 -0.98 4.96
C ILE A 110 1.53 -2.47 4.59
N ALA A 111 1.05 -3.31 5.53
CA ALA A 111 0.83 -4.73 5.28
C ALA A 111 -0.15 -4.96 4.12
N PHE A 112 -1.23 -4.18 4.06
CA PHE A 112 -2.22 -4.26 2.99
C PHE A 112 -1.61 -3.99 1.61
N GLN A 113 -0.78 -2.94 1.50
CA GLN A 113 -0.14 -2.59 0.23
C GLN A 113 0.89 -3.66 -0.20
N ILE A 114 1.73 -4.13 0.73
CA ILE A 114 2.68 -5.21 0.42
C ILE A 114 1.94 -6.48 -0.04
N ALA A 115 0.82 -6.82 0.60
CA ALA A 115 0.02 -7.98 0.20
C ALA A 115 -0.59 -7.79 -1.20
N ASP A 116 -1.08 -6.61 -1.55
CA ASP A 116 -1.63 -6.32 -2.88
C ASP A 116 -0.56 -6.47 -3.97
N ASP A 117 0.65 -5.95 -3.73
CA ASP A 117 1.80 -6.07 -4.63
C ASP A 117 2.26 -7.54 -4.82
N ILE A 118 2.27 -8.34 -3.74
CA ILE A 118 2.58 -9.78 -3.81
C ILE A 118 1.51 -10.51 -4.64
N ILE A 119 0.24 -10.18 -4.46
CA ILE A 119 -0.88 -10.79 -5.18
C ILE A 119 -0.82 -10.47 -6.67
N ASP A 120 -0.42 -9.26 -7.05
CA ASP A 120 -0.26 -8.88 -8.48
C ASP A 120 0.76 -9.79 -9.20
N ILE A 121 1.75 -10.32 -8.47
CA ILE A 121 2.75 -11.25 -9.00
C ILE A 121 2.32 -12.71 -8.85
N ALA A 122 1.78 -13.10 -7.68
CA ALA A 122 1.54 -14.50 -7.31
C ALA A 122 0.26 -15.07 -7.90
N SER A 123 -0.80 -14.27 -8.04
CA SER A 123 -2.12 -14.79 -8.41
C SER A 123 -2.17 -15.24 -9.87
N PRO A 124 -2.80 -16.41 -10.14
CA PRO A 124 -3.20 -16.78 -11.49
C PRO A 124 -4.25 -15.79 -12.02
N SER A 125 -4.23 -15.55 -13.35
CA SER A 125 -5.15 -14.61 -14.03
C SER A 125 -6.65 -14.88 -13.77
N ASP A 126 -7.01 -16.10 -13.41
CA ASP A 126 -8.40 -16.54 -13.29
C ASP A 126 -9.02 -16.32 -11.90
N GLU A 127 -8.21 -16.06 -10.86
CA GLU A 127 -8.70 -16.00 -9.47
C GLU A 127 -8.84 -14.57 -8.92
N SER A 128 -8.01 -13.63 -9.36
CA SER A 128 -7.97 -12.27 -8.77
C SER A 128 -8.94 -11.28 -9.44
N GLY A 129 -9.48 -11.60 -10.60
CA GLY A 129 -10.27 -10.66 -11.41
C GLY A 129 -9.48 -9.48 -11.98
N LYS A 130 -8.17 -9.44 -11.70
CA LYS A 130 -7.20 -8.47 -12.26
C LYS A 130 -6.25 -9.22 -13.20
N THR A 131 -5.73 -8.53 -14.20
CA THR A 131 -4.64 -9.06 -15.04
C THR A 131 -3.35 -9.03 -14.23
N PRO A 132 -2.68 -10.17 -13.96
CA PRO A 132 -1.41 -10.18 -13.24
C PRO A 132 -0.34 -9.32 -13.93
N GLY A 133 0.58 -8.76 -13.13
CA GLY A 133 1.67 -7.96 -13.66
C GLY A 133 1.25 -6.55 -14.06
N THR A 134 0.22 -5.98 -13.45
CA THR A 134 -0.18 -4.60 -13.69
C THR A 134 0.96 -3.65 -13.37
N ASP A 135 1.66 -3.83 -12.24
CA ASP A 135 2.79 -3.00 -11.83
C ASP A 135 3.98 -3.11 -12.80
N LEU A 136 4.22 -4.31 -13.36
CA LEU A 136 5.23 -4.53 -14.41
C LEU A 136 4.93 -3.71 -15.67
N ARG A 137 3.66 -3.65 -16.05
CA ARG A 137 3.20 -2.90 -17.23
C ARG A 137 3.26 -1.39 -17.01
N GLU A 138 3.05 -0.94 -15.78
CA GLU A 138 3.14 0.46 -15.40
C GLU A 138 4.57 0.90 -15.10
N GLY A 139 5.52 -0.04 -14.96
CA GLY A 139 6.91 0.22 -14.63
C GLY A 139 7.11 0.63 -13.18
N VAL A 140 6.19 0.23 -12.29
CA VAL A 140 6.26 0.49 -10.84
C VAL A 140 7.02 -0.66 -10.18
N HIS A 141 8.15 -0.34 -9.54
CA HIS A 141 8.93 -1.34 -8.83
C HIS A 141 8.39 -1.56 -7.41
N THR A 142 7.71 -2.68 -7.22
CA THR A 142 7.16 -3.09 -5.92
C THR A 142 8.19 -3.83 -5.06
N LEU A 143 7.86 -4.10 -3.80
CA LEU A 143 8.82 -4.67 -2.84
C LEU A 143 9.44 -6.00 -3.28
N PRO A 144 8.68 -6.97 -3.81
CA PRO A 144 9.26 -8.21 -4.35
C PRO A 144 10.28 -7.94 -5.46
N MET A 145 9.99 -7.01 -6.37
CA MET A 145 10.88 -6.64 -7.48
C MET A 145 12.16 -5.98 -6.95
N ILE A 146 12.04 -5.03 -6.02
CA ILE A 146 13.18 -4.35 -5.39
C ILE A 146 14.13 -5.36 -4.77
N TYR A 147 13.62 -6.30 -3.99
CA TYR A 147 14.43 -7.33 -3.35
C TYR A 147 15.05 -8.32 -4.35
N ALA A 148 14.31 -8.73 -5.38
CA ALA A 148 14.84 -9.61 -6.42
C ALA A 148 15.97 -8.93 -7.23
N LEU A 149 15.87 -7.64 -7.47
CA LEU A 149 16.93 -6.86 -8.16
C LEU A 149 18.22 -6.70 -7.33
N GLU A 150 18.16 -6.86 -6.02
CA GLU A 150 19.35 -6.86 -5.14
C GLU A 150 20.14 -8.18 -5.20
N GLU A 151 19.55 -9.26 -5.70
CA GLU A 151 20.19 -10.56 -5.79
C GLU A 151 21.30 -10.56 -6.85
N SER A 152 22.28 -11.47 -6.67
CA SER A 152 23.41 -11.67 -7.60
C SER A 152 23.29 -13.01 -8.34
N SER A 153 22.13 -13.27 -8.96
CA SER A 153 21.83 -14.49 -9.72
C SER A 153 21.71 -14.20 -11.22
N ALA A 154 21.69 -15.25 -12.04
CA ALA A 154 21.42 -15.11 -13.48
C ALA A 154 19.99 -14.58 -13.71
N ASP A 155 19.04 -15.06 -12.90
CA ASP A 155 17.64 -14.66 -12.98
C ASP A 155 17.44 -13.20 -12.59
N SER A 156 18.16 -12.71 -11.58
CA SER A 156 18.13 -11.29 -11.24
C SER A 156 18.82 -10.41 -12.32
N ALA A 157 19.81 -10.93 -13.04
CA ALA A 157 20.38 -10.23 -14.18
C ALA A 157 19.33 -10.11 -15.31
N ARG A 158 18.61 -11.19 -15.61
CA ARG A 158 17.53 -11.19 -16.58
C ARG A 158 16.38 -10.27 -16.18
N LEU A 159 15.99 -10.28 -14.89
CA LEU A 159 15.00 -9.34 -14.35
C LEU A 159 15.41 -7.88 -14.53
N ARG A 160 16.69 -7.52 -14.31
CA ARG A 160 17.18 -6.15 -14.55
C ARG A 160 17.02 -5.72 -16.01
N GLU A 161 17.21 -6.64 -16.96
CA GLU A 161 16.99 -6.36 -18.38
C GLU A 161 15.51 -6.10 -18.67
N LEU A 162 14.64 -6.99 -18.19
CA LEU A 162 13.19 -6.88 -18.37
C LEU A 162 12.63 -5.63 -17.73
N LEU A 163 13.00 -5.35 -16.47
CA LEU A 163 12.47 -4.24 -15.68
C LEU A 163 13.16 -2.89 -15.95
N ALA A 164 14.02 -2.81 -16.97
CA ALA A 164 14.65 -1.53 -17.37
C ALA A 164 13.64 -0.51 -17.92
N GLN A 165 12.47 -0.97 -18.34
CA GLN A 165 11.35 -0.17 -18.85
C GLN A 165 10.01 -0.88 -18.57
N PRO A 166 8.87 -0.16 -18.64
CA PRO A 166 7.56 -0.77 -18.53
C PRO A 166 7.36 -1.88 -19.57
N LEU A 167 6.85 -3.04 -19.14
CA LEU A 167 6.65 -4.18 -20.02
C LEU A 167 5.34 -4.05 -20.80
N THR A 168 5.42 -4.14 -22.12
CA THR A 168 4.25 -4.07 -23.00
C THR A 168 3.93 -5.39 -23.70
N ASP A 169 4.90 -6.31 -23.76
CA ASP A 169 4.75 -7.62 -24.37
C ASP A 169 4.31 -8.65 -23.31
N ASP A 170 3.24 -9.38 -23.60
CA ASP A 170 2.68 -10.37 -22.67
C ASP A 170 3.68 -11.49 -22.34
N SER A 171 4.50 -11.91 -23.29
CA SER A 171 5.51 -12.95 -23.06
C SER A 171 6.64 -12.49 -22.13
N GLU A 172 7.01 -11.21 -22.18
CA GLU A 172 7.99 -10.62 -21.25
C GLU A 172 7.40 -10.46 -19.86
N VAL A 173 6.11 -10.11 -19.75
CA VAL A 173 5.39 -10.07 -18.46
C VAL A 173 5.33 -11.46 -17.85
N ASP A 174 4.96 -12.49 -18.62
CA ASP A 174 4.89 -13.87 -18.13
C ASP A 174 6.26 -14.37 -17.67
N GLU A 175 7.34 -14.08 -18.42
CA GLU A 175 8.72 -14.39 -18.03
C GLU A 175 9.10 -13.68 -16.70
N ALA A 176 8.83 -12.39 -16.59
CA ALA A 176 9.15 -11.63 -15.38
C ALA A 176 8.37 -12.12 -14.15
N LEU A 177 7.08 -12.44 -14.31
CA LEU A 177 6.25 -13.03 -13.25
C LEU A 177 6.80 -14.39 -12.80
N ALA A 178 7.21 -15.25 -13.74
CA ALA A 178 7.80 -16.56 -13.40
C ALA A 178 9.10 -16.39 -12.59
N LEU A 179 10.01 -15.54 -13.05
CA LEU A 179 11.27 -15.26 -12.37
C LEU A 179 11.05 -14.64 -10.97
N LEU A 180 10.06 -13.76 -10.82
CA LEU A 180 9.74 -13.13 -9.53
C LEU A 180 9.16 -14.12 -8.54
N ARG A 181 8.25 -15.01 -8.96
CA ARG A 181 7.63 -16.02 -8.08
C ARG A 181 8.66 -16.95 -7.45
N ASP A 182 9.71 -17.31 -8.18
CA ASP A 182 10.76 -18.21 -7.72
C ASP A 182 11.91 -17.49 -6.99
N SER A 183 11.90 -16.14 -6.95
CA SER A 183 12.97 -15.33 -6.39
C SER A 183 13.03 -15.37 -4.86
N ASP A 184 14.22 -15.10 -4.30
CA ASP A 184 14.34 -14.81 -2.86
C ASP A 184 13.66 -13.48 -2.50
N GLY A 185 13.59 -12.56 -3.44
CA GLY A 185 12.89 -11.29 -3.30
C GLY A 185 11.42 -11.45 -2.92
N MET A 186 10.72 -12.43 -3.50
CA MET A 186 9.35 -12.77 -3.13
C MET A 186 9.27 -13.24 -1.67
N ARG A 187 10.15 -14.16 -1.24
CA ARG A 187 10.19 -14.65 0.15
C ARG A 187 10.51 -13.54 1.15
N ARG A 188 11.41 -12.63 0.79
CA ARG A 188 11.75 -11.46 1.62
C ARG A 188 10.56 -10.50 1.75
N ALA A 189 9.81 -10.28 0.68
CA ALA A 189 8.61 -9.45 0.71
C ALA A 189 7.52 -10.07 1.60
N GLN A 190 7.30 -11.38 1.51
CA GLN A 190 6.40 -12.13 2.41
C GLN A 190 6.83 -12.00 3.88
N SER A 191 8.11 -12.16 4.17
CA SER A 191 8.65 -11.96 5.53
C SER A 191 8.46 -10.53 6.03
N THR A 192 8.57 -9.53 5.15
CA THR A 192 8.32 -8.13 5.49
C THR A 192 6.83 -7.89 5.77
N LEU A 193 5.93 -8.50 5.00
CA LEU A 193 4.49 -8.49 5.26
C LEU A 193 4.17 -9.08 6.65
N GLU A 194 4.70 -10.27 6.94
CA GLU A 194 4.50 -10.94 8.24
C GLU A 194 4.95 -10.07 9.41
N LYS A 195 6.08 -9.37 9.26
CA LYS A 195 6.58 -8.43 10.26
C LYS A 195 5.56 -7.32 10.56
N TYR A 196 5.02 -6.66 9.54
CA TYR A 196 4.03 -5.59 9.74
C TYR A 196 2.71 -6.11 10.31
N VAL A 197 2.28 -7.31 9.92
CA VAL A 197 1.12 -7.96 10.53
C VAL A 197 1.39 -8.28 12.01
N ALA A 198 2.59 -8.74 12.36
CA ALA A 198 2.95 -8.97 13.76
C ALA A 198 2.98 -7.67 14.58
N GLU A 199 3.47 -6.56 14.01
CA GLU A 199 3.41 -5.23 14.63
C GLU A 199 1.96 -4.80 14.88
N ALA A 200 1.07 -4.98 13.91
CA ALA A 200 -0.36 -4.72 14.07
C ALA A 200 -0.99 -5.58 15.16
N MET A 201 -0.65 -6.87 15.23
CA MET A 201 -1.15 -7.77 16.28
C MET A 201 -0.67 -7.35 17.68
N ALA A 202 0.56 -6.88 17.81
CA ALA A 202 1.10 -6.40 19.09
C ALA A 202 0.33 -5.16 19.61
N GLU A 203 -0.06 -4.23 18.73
CA GLU A 203 -0.91 -3.11 19.13
C GLU A 203 -2.32 -3.57 19.54
N LEU A 204 -2.90 -4.56 18.84
CA LEU A 204 -4.19 -5.16 19.20
C LEU A 204 -4.15 -5.90 20.55
N ASP A 205 -3.03 -6.54 20.90
CA ASP A 205 -2.85 -7.23 22.18
C ASP A 205 -2.90 -6.27 23.37
N ALA A 206 -2.50 -5.03 23.16
CA ALA A 206 -2.51 -3.98 24.17
C ALA A 206 -3.83 -3.18 24.23
N LEU A 207 -4.76 -3.42 23.31
CA LEU A 207 -6.09 -2.82 23.29
C LEU A 207 -7.12 -3.74 24.00
N PRO A 208 -8.24 -3.18 24.49
CA PRO A 208 -9.30 -3.98 25.09
C PRO A 208 -9.78 -5.09 24.16
N GLY A 209 -9.93 -6.30 24.71
CA GLY A 209 -10.50 -7.44 23.99
C GLY A 209 -11.98 -7.22 23.64
N GLY A 210 -12.47 -8.00 22.68
CA GLY A 210 -13.88 -7.97 22.28
C GLY A 210 -14.07 -8.25 20.80
N PRO A 211 -15.31 -8.21 20.29
CA PRO A 211 -15.63 -8.59 18.92
C PRO A 211 -14.87 -7.76 17.85
N ALA A 212 -14.65 -6.49 18.11
CA ALA A 212 -13.88 -5.61 17.19
C ALA A 212 -12.40 -6.04 17.14
N ASN A 213 -11.78 -6.29 18.30
CA ASN A 213 -10.39 -6.77 18.36
C ASN A 213 -10.24 -8.11 17.64
N GLU A 214 -11.18 -9.05 17.85
CA GLU A 214 -11.17 -10.33 17.13
C GLU A 214 -11.37 -10.16 15.61
N ALA A 215 -12.21 -9.22 15.16
CA ALA A 215 -12.41 -8.94 13.75
C ALA A 215 -11.11 -8.42 13.09
N PHE A 216 -10.40 -7.51 13.75
CA PHE A 216 -9.10 -7.04 13.28
C PHE A 216 -8.04 -8.15 13.23
N ARG A 217 -8.03 -9.07 14.22
CA ARG A 217 -7.14 -10.24 14.20
C ARG A 217 -7.41 -11.16 13.01
N ARG A 218 -8.68 -11.38 12.70
CA ARG A 218 -9.07 -12.16 11.52
C ARG A 218 -8.64 -11.48 10.23
N LEU A 219 -8.80 -10.16 10.15
CA LEU A 219 -8.36 -9.39 8.99
C LEU A 219 -6.85 -9.49 8.79
N GLY A 220 -6.05 -9.34 9.85
CA GLY A 220 -4.59 -9.49 9.77
C GLY A 220 -4.15 -10.88 9.31
N ARG A 221 -4.77 -11.95 9.84
CA ARG A 221 -4.52 -13.32 9.36
C ARG A 221 -4.90 -13.48 7.90
N PHE A 222 -6.07 -13.03 7.52
CA PHE A 222 -6.53 -13.09 6.13
C PHE A 222 -5.56 -12.38 5.17
N THR A 223 -4.96 -11.28 5.58
CA THR A 223 -3.98 -10.54 4.76
C THR A 223 -2.74 -11.39 4.47
N VAL A 224 -2.26 -12.20 5.45
CA VAL A 224 -1.14 -13.13 5.25
C VAL A 224 -1.58 -14.36 4.44
N ASP A 225 -2.74 -14.93 4.79
CA ASP A 225 -3.24 -16.16 4.15
C ASP A 225 -3.53 -15.99 2.65
N ARG A 226 -3.82 -14.75 2.21
CA ARG A 226 -4.04 -14.41 0.79
C ARG A 226 -2.80 -14.55 -0.10
N VAL A 227 -1.60 -14.48 0.47
CA VAL A 227 -0.34 -14.42 -0.29
C VAL A 227 0.47 -15.72 -0.19
N ASN A 228 -0.01 -16.70 0.59
CA ASN A 228 0.56 -18.04 0.75
C ASN A 228 -0.29 -19.07 -0.01
#